data_ba91154563951faa33fd448c53cc3dff
#
_entry.id   ba91154563951faa33fd448c53cc3dff
#
_cell.length_a   1.000
_cell.length_b   1.000
_cell.length_c   1.000
_cell.angle_alpha   90.00
_cell.angle_beta   90.00
_cell.angle_gamma   90.00
#
_symmetry.space_group_name_H-M   'P 1'
#
loop_
_entity.id
_entity.type
_entity.pdbx_description
1 polymer ?
#
loop_
_entity_poly.entity_id
_entity_poly.type
_entity_poly.pdbx_seq_one_letter_code
_entity_poly.pdbx_strand_id
1 'polypeptide(L)'
;MKKISLSIITVLLVTFAYSQQAARLIVRADDMGVTHATNLACIDAFTKGIARSVEVMVPTPWYIEAVQFLQQHSNYDAGIHLVLNSEWSNLKWRPVTLAKSLTDSNGYFFPTTWKGSPEVPSLQDQKPDFEEAEKELRAQIQLAKKNIPQLSHISTHMGFDDSHPELKKIVQRLSAEFQLPITQKPAVENFLNSEKMRSDRPADREKAFIEGLAKLEKGKTYLLVTHPCFNTPEMQTVFTPTYKNVSSDRAADLFILTSKKVRSALRKNGIEIISVKDFFGSFEK
;
A
#
# COMPACT_ATOMS: atom_id res chain seq x y z
N MET A 1 -79.56 -14.98 -18.17
CA MET A 1 -78.65 -15.12 -17.05
C MET A 1 -77.21 -14.93 -17.62
N LYS A 2 -76.61 -13.73 -17.47
CA LYS A 2 -75.25 -13.45 -17.94
C LYS A 2 -74.27 -13.80 -16.79
N LYS A 3 -73.35 -14.72 -17.07
CA LYS A 3 -72.24 -15.06 -16.15
C LYS A 3 -71.14 -14.00 -16.27
N ILE A 4 -70.88 -13.29 -15.19
CA ILE A 4 -69.75 -12.34 -15.08
C ILE A 4 -68.56 -13.17 -14.60
N SER A 5 -67.53 -13.34 -15.47
CA SER A 5 -66.26 -13.93 -15.10
C SER A 5 -65.38 -12.84 -14.46
N LEU A 6 -65.05 -13.03 -13.20
CA LEU A 6 -64.15 -12.18 -12.43
C LEU A 6 -62.71 -12.68 -12.63
N SER A 7 -61.95 -11.99 -13.45
CA SER A 7 -60.51 -12.28 -13.65
C SER A 7 -59.72 -11.61 -12.54
N ILE A 8 -59.15 -12.45 -11.66
CA ILE A 8 -58.18 -11.99 -10.62
C ILE A 8 -56.80 -11.80 -11.27
N ILE A 9 -56.39 -10.55 -11.41
CA ILE A 9 -55.02 -10.21 -11.85
C ILE A 9 -54.15 -10.26 -10.60
N THR A 10 -53.35 -11.32 -10.49
CA THR A 10 -52.29 -11.44 -9.44
C THR A 10 -51.10 -10.59 -9.89
N VAL A 11 -50.91 -9.41 -9.29
CA VAL A 11 -49.73 -8.58 -9.48
C VAL A 11 -48.59 -9.16 -8.64
N LEU A 12 -47.67 -9.86 -9.30
CA LEU A 12 -46.38 -10.27 -8.67
C LEU A 12 -45.52 -9.00 -8.46
N LEU A 13 -45.50 -8.48 -7.25
CA LEU A 13 -44.50 -7.51 -6.79
C LEU A 13 -43.16 -8.21 -6.68
N VAL A 14 -42.35 -8.15 -7.73
CA VAL A 14 -40.93 -8.52 -7.69
C VAL A 14 -40.21 -7.39 -6.96
N THR A 15 -40.04 -7.50 -5.66
CA THR A 15 -39.15 -6.64 -4.90
C THR A 15 -37.72 -6.99 -5.29
N PHE A 16 -37.12 -6.19 -6.16
CA PHE A 16 -35.65 -6.19 -6.33
C PHE A 16 -35.05 -5.72 -5.00
N ALA A 17 -34.69 -6.69 -4.16
CA ALA A 17 -33.78 -6.41 -3.05
C ALA A 17 -32.44 -6.03 -3.67
N TYR A 18 -32.18 -4.74 -3.81
CA TYR A 18 -30.82 -4.23 -4.02
C TYR A 18 -30.04 -4.66 -2.76
N SER A 19 -29.36 -5.78 -2.84
CA SER A 19 -28.35 -6.12 -1.85
C SER A 19 -27.31 -5.02 -1.87
N GLN A 20 -27.35 -4.14 -0.88
CA GLN A 20 -26.31 -3.13 -0.73
C GLN A 20 -24.96 -3.88 -0.65
N GLN A 21 -24.12 -3.65 -1.65
CA GLN A 21 -22.78 -4.25 -1.70
C GLN A 21 -22.05 -4.00 -0.37
N ALA A 22 -21.34 -4.99 0.14
CA ALA A 22 -20.53 -4.86 1.36
C ALA A 22 -19.56 -3.68 1.26
N ALA A 23 -19.17 -3.10 2.39
CA ALA A 23 -17.99 -2.24 2.43
C ALA A 23 -16.76 -3.08 2.09
N ARG A 24 -15.88 -2.58 1.24
CA ARG A 24 -14.64 -3.25 0.84
C ARG A 24 -13.44 -2.57 1.45
N LEU A 25 -12.48 -3.34 1.94
CA LEU A 25 -11.23 -2.84 2.50
C LEU A 25 -10.04 -3.50 1.82
N ILE A 26 -9.21 -2.69 1.18
CA ILE A 26 -7.89 -3.06 0.69
C ILE A 26 -6.91 -2.84 1.84
N VAL A 27 -6.23 -3.89 2.26
CA VAL A 27 -5.15 -3.82 3.26
C VAL A 27 -3.83 -4.08 2.56
N ARG A 28 -3.00 -3.05 2.49
CA ARG A 28 -1.73 -3.02 1.78
C ARG A 28 -0.57 -2.93 2.76
N ALA A 29 0.38 -3.86 2.63
CA ALA A 29 1.61 -3.89 3.42
C ALA A 29 2.77 -3.35 2.58
N ASP A 30 3.21 -2.14 2.90
CA ASP A 30 4.24 -1.41 2.16
C ASP A 30 5.66 -1.72 2.66
N ASP A 31 6.67 -1.29 1.91
CA ASP A 31 8.10 -1.33 2.20
C ASP A 31 8.73 -2.75 2.19
N MET A 32 8.11 -3.75 1.56
CA MET A 32 8.75 -5.06 1.39
C MET A 32 10.07 -4.92 0.61
N GLY A 33 11.14 -5.49 1.11
CA GLY A 33 12.49 -5.37 0.57
C GLY A 33 13.44 -4.50 1.40
N VAL A 34 12.93 -3.69 2.32
CA VAL A 34 13.76 -2.76 3.11
C VAL A 34 14.66 -3.50 4.12
N THR A 35 14.10 -4.41 4.91
CA THR A 35 14.81 -5.25 5.87
C THR A 35 14.27 -6.67 5.88
N HIS A 36 15.06 -7.62 6.40
CA HIS A 36 14.60 -8.98 6.65
C HIS A 36 13.35 -9.00 7.56
N ALA A 37 13.37 -8.20 8.63
CA ALA A 37 12.25 -8.10 9.56
C ALA A 37 10.96 -7.60 8.89
N THR A 38 11.06 -6.67 7.94
CA THR A 38 9.94 -6.18 7.14
C THR A 38 9.42 -7.27 6.20
N ASN A 39 10.31 -7.97 5.49
CA ASN A 39 9.93 -9.05 4.60
C ASN A 39 9.11 -10.13 5.31
N LEU A 40 9.63 -10.63 6.43
CA LEU A 40 8.93 -11.63 7.25
C LEU A 40 7.58 -11.12 7.76
N ALA A 41 7.50 -9.86 8.17
CA ALA A 41 6.27 -9.27 8.67
C ALA A 41 5.21 -9.09 7.57
N CYS A 42 5.60 -8.70 6.36
CA CYS A 42 4.70 -8.66 5.20
C CYS A 42 4.11 -10.04 4.89
N ILE A 43 4.94 -11.09 4.93
CA ILE A 43 4.48 -12.48 4.74
C ILE A 43 3.52 -12.91 5.86
N ASP A 44 3.82 -12.59 7.11
CA ASP A 44 2.94 -12.90 8.25
C ASP A 44 1.62 -12.11 8.18
N ALA A 45 1.67 -10.83 7.79
CA ALA A 45 0.48 -10.01 7.58
C ALA A 45 -0.44 -10.58 6.48
N PHE A 46 0.13 -11.24 5.47
CA PHE A 46 -0.61 -11.91 4.41
C PHE A 46 -1.13 -13.29 4.86
N THR A 47 -0.24 -14.17 5.36
CA THR A 47 -0.57 -15.57 5.68
C THR A 47 -1.41 -15.73 6.95
N LYS A 48 -1.08 -14.99 7.99
CA LYS A 48 -1.72 -15.06 9.32
C LYS A 48 -2.67 -13.89 9.58
N GLY A 49 -2.62 -12.86 8.73
CA GLY A 49 -3.31 -11.60 8.92
C GLY A 49 -4.39 -11.29 7.89
N ILE A 50 -4.63 -10.01 7.72
CA ILE A 50 -5.66 -9.45 6.86
C ILE A 50 -5.11 -8.71 5.63
N ALA A 51 -3.79 -8.56 5.48
CA ALA A 51 -3.21 -8.00 4.26
C ALA A 51 -3.53 -8.89 3.05
N ARG A 52 -3.76 -8.25 1.88
CA ARG A 52 -4.01 -8.94 0.62
C ARG A 52 -3.15 -8.43 -0.53
N SER A 53 -2.41 -7.34 -0.31
CA SER A 53 -1.44 -6.81 -1.26
C SER A 53 -0.17 -6.41 -0.51
N VAL A 54 0.98 -6.58 -1.16
CA VAL A 54 2.28 -6.13 -0.67
C VAL A 54 2.93 -5.23 -1.69
N GLU A 55 3.71 -4.24 -1.22
CA GLU A 55 4.39 -3.28 -2.09
C GLU A 55 5.91 -3.45 -1.96
N VAL A 56 6.57 -3.74 -3.08
CA VAL A 56 7.98 -4.13 -3.10
C VAL A 56 8.86 -2.98 -3.57
N MET A 57 9.88 -2.65 -2.80
CA MET A 57 10.87 -1.60 -3.09
C MET A 57 12.12 -2.20 -3.74
N VAL A 58 12.29 -1.95 -5.05
CA VAL A 58 13.39 -2.55 -5.83
C VAL A 58 14.80 -2.09 -5.41
N PRO A 59 15.05 -0.79 -5.09
CA PRO A 59 16.40 -0.33 -4.74
C PRO A 59 16.91 -0.76 -3.35
N THR A 60 16.09 -1.46 -2.57
CA THR A 60 16.35 -1.71 -1.15
C THR A 60 17.21 -2.95 -0.90
N PRO A 61 17.92 -3.02 0.24
CA PRO A 61 18.93 -4.05 0.48
C PRO A 61 18.43 -5.49 0.49
N TRP A 62 17.17 -5.73 0.89
CA TRP A 62 16.57 -7.05 1.01
C TRP A 62 15.58 -7.39 -0.11
N TYR A 63 15.66 -6.66 -1.23
CA TYR A 63 14.80 -6.88 -2.40
C TYR A 63 14.84 -8.32 -2.92
N ILE A 64 16.03 -8.92 -3.02
CA ILE A 64 16.17 -10.30 -3.54
C ILE A 64 15.43 -11.32 -2.68
N GLU A 65 15.46 -11.16 -1.35
CA GLU A 65 14.69 -12.01 -0.45
C GLU A 65 13.18 -11.82 -0.65
N ALA A 66 12.73 -10.56 -0.79
CA ALA A 66 11.32 -10.26 -1.11
C ALA A 66 10.87 -10.96 -2.41
N VAL A 67 11.71 -10.93 -3.44
CA VAL A 67 11.47 -11.65 -4.71
C VAL A 67 11.33 -13.15 -4.47
N GLN A 68 12.25 -13.76 -3.71
CA GLN A 68 12.22 -15.20 -3.42
C GLN A 68 10.93 -15.60 -2.70
N PHE A 69 10.47 -14.83 -1.72
CA PHE A 69 9.21 -15.06 -1.04
C PHE A 69 8.01 -14.97 -2.00
N LEU A 70 7.98 -13.97 -2.86
CA LEU A 70 6.88 -13.79 -3.80
C LEU A 70 6.85 -14.86 -4.90
N GLN A 71 8.00 -15.33 -5.36
CA GLN A 71 8.08 -16.44 -6.31
C GLN A 71 7.58 -17.77 -5.71
N GLN A 72 7.80 -17.99 -4.40
CA GLN A 72 7.27 -19.15 -3.68
C GLN A 72 5.76 -19.04 -3.41
N HIS A 73 5.19 -17.85 -3.50
CA HIS A 73 3.80 -17.53 -3.21
C HIS A 73 3.14 -16.72 -4.33
N SER A 74 3.03 -17.33 -5.50
CA SER A 74 2.52 -16.67 -6.72
C SER A 74 1.06 -16.20 -6.64
N ASN A 75 0.31 -16.65 -5.63
CA ASN A 75 -1.04 -16.20 -5.34
C ASN A 75 -1.11 -14.91 -4.52
N TYR A 76 0.04 -14.37 -4.06
CA TYR A 76 0.06 -13.08 -3.36
C TYR A 76 0.01 -11.95 -4.38
N ASP A 77 -0.89 -11.00 -4.14
CA ASP A 77 -0.93 -9.78 -4.93
C ASP A 77 0.25 -8.89 -4.55
N ALA A 78 1.03 -8.50 -5.57
CA ALA A 78 2.22 -7.69 -5.39
C ALA A 78 2.19 -6.46 -6.30
N GLY A 79 2.44 -5.30 -5.72
CA GLY A 79 2.70 -4.05 -6.42
C GLY A 79 4.18 -3.68 -6.38
N ILE A 80 4.60 -2.83 -7.31
CA ILE A 80 5.87 -2.14 -7.18
C ILE A 80 5.68 -0.85 -6.41
N HIS A 81 6.45 -0.68 -5.34
CA HIS A 81 6.58 0.55 -4.59
C HIS A 81 7.73 1.37 -5.17
N LEU A 82 7.42 2.27 -6.11
CA LEU A 82 8.41 3.11 -6.77
C LEU A 82 9.08 4.06 -5.78
N VAL A 83 10.37 4.27 -5.94
CA VAL A 83 11.22 4.92 -4.94
C VAL A 83 12.11 5.99 -5.58
N LEU A 84 12.09 7.21 -5.04
CA LEU A 84 13.04 8.29 -5.35
C LEU A 84 13.64 8.94 -4.10
N ASN A 85 13.47 8.31 -2.93
CA ASN A 85 14.02 8.81 -1.67
C ASN A 85 14.48 7.67 -0.77
N SER A 86 15.29 7.99 0.25
CA SER A 86 15.83 7.05 1.23
C SER A 86 15.88 7.74 2.60
N GLU A 87 14.79 7.65 3.36
CA GLU A 87 14.52 8.51 4.51
C GLU A 87 15.32 8.19 5.78
N TRP A 88 15.72 6.92 5.97
CA TRP A 88 16.36 6.50 7.21
C TRP A 88 17.77 7.07 7.38
N SER A 89 18.18 7.39 8.60
CA SER A 89 19.50 7.98 8.86
C SER A 89 20.64 6.97 8.71
N ASN A 90 20.42 5.71 9.05
CA ASN A 90 21.45 4.67 9.10
C ASN A 90 21.17 3.47 8.19
N LEU A 91 20.09 3.50 7.42
CA LEU A 91 19.74 2.49 6.43
C LEU A 91 19.42 3.20 5.12
N LYS A 92 20.33 3.16 4.15
CA LYS A 92 20.25 3.90 2.90
C LYS A 92 20.30 2.98 1.70
N TRP A 93 19.65 3.41 0.64
CA TRP A 93 19.70 2.74 -0.67
C TRP A 93 19.98 3.72 -1.79
N ARG A 94 20.42 3.17 -2.89
CA ARG A 94 20.87 3.90 -4.08
C ARG A 94 19.95 3.64 -5.26
N PRO A 95 19.93 4.51 -6.27
CA PRO A 95 19.29 4.19 -7.53
C PRO A 95 19.82 2.88 -8.13
N VAL A 96 18.98 2.19 -8.90
CA VAL A 96 19.40 1.03 -9.71
C VAL A 96 20.08 1.46 -11.01
N THR A 97 20.01 2.75 -11.34
CA THR A 97 20.66 3.37 -12.49
C THR A 97 21.71 4.39 -12.06
N LEU A 98 22.47 4.93 -13.03
CA LEU A 98 23.36 6.07 -12.81
C LEU A 98 22.55 7.38 -12.85
N ALA A 99 21.91 7.74 -11.74
CA ALA A 99 21.05 8.90 -11.61
C ALA A 99 21.66 9.92 -10.63
N LYS A 100 22.66 10.66 -11.06
CA LYS A 100 23.45 11.57 -10.20
C LYS A 100 22.62 12.72 -9.65
N SER A 101 21.69 13.25 -10.42
CA SER A 101 20.83 14.36 -9.98
C SER A 101 19.82 13.96 -8.89
N LEU A 102 19.62 12.67 -8.68
CA LEU A 102 18.68 12.12 -7.70
C LEU A 102 19.35 11.75 -6.37
N THR A 103 20.67 11.93 -6.24
CA THR A 103 21.45 11.44 -5.12
C THR A 103 22.28 12.51 -4.44
N ASP A 104 22.59 12.27 -3.17
CA ASP A 104 23.57 13.04 -2.41
C ASP A 104 25.02 12.77 -2.88
N SER A 105 25.98 13.45 -2.26
CA SER A 105 27.42 13.28 -2.59
C SER A 105 27.96 11.86 -2.33
N ASN A 106 27.25 11.03 -1.56
CA ASN A 106 27.61 9.65 -1.29
C ASN A 106 26.92 8.67 -2.25
N GLY A 107 26.08 9.16 -3.15
CA GLY A 107 25.32 8.37 -4.12
C GLY A 107 24.08 7.70 -3.55
N TYR A 108 23.57 8.12 -2.40
CA TYR A 108 22.28 7.66 -1.86
C TYR A 108 21.17 8.61 -2.28
N PHE A 109 19.96 8.11 -2.48
CA PHE A 109 18.81 8.99 -2.63
C PHE A 109 18.68 9.95 -1.46
N PHE A 110 18.17 11.17 -1.73
CA PHE A 110 17.83 12.14 -0.69
C PHE A 110 16.77 11.56 0.27
N PRO A 111 16.74 12.00 1.54
CA PRO A 111 15.77 11.52 2.51
C PRO A 111 14.31 11.73 2.11
N THR A 112 14.01 12.76 1.36
CA THR A 112 12.65 13.10 0.91
C THR A 112 12.68 13.75 -0.49
N THR A 113 11.57 13.63 -1.20
CA THR A 113 11.31 14.37 -2.44
C THR A 113 10.53 15.67 -2.19
N TRP A 114 9.89 15.79 -1.04
CA TRP A 114 9.16 16.98 -0.59
C TRP A 114 10.13 18.06 -0.14
N LYS A 115 9.63 19.29 0.01
CA LYS A 115 10.46 20.39 0.52
C LYS A 115 11.16 19.97 1.82
N GLY A 116 12.48 20.10 1.83
CA GLY A 116 13.32 19.68 2.95
C GLY A 116 13.46 20.73 4.05
N SER A 117 14.34 20.40 5.00
CA SER A 117 14.83 21.29 6.05
C SER A 117 16.36 21.19 6.10
N PRO A 118 17.06 22.03 6.87
CA PRO A 118 18.51 21.90 7.03
C PRO A 118 18.96 20.52 7.52
N GLU A 119 18.12 19.85 8.33
CA GLU A 119 18.39 18.52 8.88
C GLU A 119 17.95 17.37 7.96
N VAL A 120 17.06 17.66 6.99
CA VAL A 120 16.49 16.67 6.08
C VAL A 120 16.58 17.21 4.64
N PRO A 121 17.73 17.03 3.96
CA PRO A 121 17.90 17.44 2.57
C PRO A 121 16.87 16.77 1.65
N SER A 122 16.43 17.50 0.63
CA SER A 122 15.36 17.08 -0.25
C SER A 122 15.79 17.08 -1.71
N LEU A 123 15.24 16.14 -2.49
CA LEU A 123 15.41 16.11 -3.93
C LEU A 123 14.87 17.39 -4.59
N GLN A 124 13.76 17.94 -4.12
CA GLN A 124 13.16 19.15 -4.67
C GLN A 124 14.10 20.37 -4.62
N ASP A 125 14.97 20.44 -3.59
CA ASP A 125 15.92 21.54 -3.42
C ASP A 125 17.16 21.40 -4.32
N GLN A 126 17.36 20.26 -5.00
CA GLN A 126 18.55 19.94 -5.80
C GLN A 126 18.37 20.09 -7.31
N LYS A 127 17.22 20.57 -7.80
CA LYS A 127 16.90 20.67 -9.23
C LYS A 127 17.12 19.33 -9.97
N PRO A 128 16.34 18.30 -9.67
CA PRO A 128 16.49 16.98 -10.26
C PRO A 128 16.34 17.01 -11.78
N ASP A 129 17.11 16.18 -12.47
CA ASP A 129 16.89 15.87 -13.86
C ASP A 129 15.74 14.86 -13.98
N PHE A 130 14.65 15.27 -14.59
CA PHE A 130 13.46 14.42 -14.73
C PHE A 130 13.65 13.30 -15.76
N GLU A 131 14.60 13.40 -16.68
CA GLU A 131 14.97 12.29 -17.58
C GLU A 131 15.67 11.18 -16.78
N GLU A 132 16.59 11.56 -15.86
CA GLU A 132 17.18 10.59 -14.92
C GLU A 132 16.12 9.96 -14.01
N ALA A 133 15.14 10.75 -13.52
CA ALA A 133 14.06 10.24 -12.70
C ALA A 133 13.19 9.21 -13.48
N GLU A 134 12.80 9.52 -14.72
CA GLU A 134 12.04 8.61 -15.56
C GLU A 134 12.81 7.34 -15.87
N LYS A 135 14.10 7.45 -16.21
CA LYS A 135 14.96 6.29 -16.46
C LYS A 135 15.09 5.38 -15.25
N GLU A 136 15.25 5.97 -14.07
CA GLU A 136 15.34 5.24 -12.80
C GLU A 136 14.05 4.49 -12.48
N LEU A 137 12.91 5.18 -12.52
CA LEU A 137 11.61 4.57 -12.24
C LEU A 137 11.26 3.47 -13.25
N ARG A 138 11.58 3.68 -14.53
CA ARG A 138 11.44 2.67 -15.59
C ARG A 138 12.28 1.42 -15.29
N ALA A 139 13.54 1.59 -14.88
CA ALA A 139 14.41 0.48 -14.54
C ALA A 139 13.90 -0.30 -13.32
N GLN A 140 13.36 0.38 -12.31
CA GLN A 140 12.71 -0.27 -11.17
C GLN A 140 11.52 -1.13 -11.62
N ILE A 141 10.62 -0.61 -12.49
CA ILE A 141 9.48 -1.39 -13.02
C ILE A 141 9.95 -2.59 -13.82
N GLN A 142 10.94 -2.41 -14.70
CA GLN A 142 11.49 -3.50 -15.52
C GLN A 142 12.06 -4.62 -14.66
N LEU A 143 12.82 -4.29 -13.60
CA LEU A 143 13.37 -5.29 -12.67
C LEU A 143 12.26 -6.00 -11.88
N ALA A 144 11.27 -5.27 -11.40
CA ALA A 144 10.13 -5.87 -10.70
C ALA A 144 9.35 -6.82 -11.62
N LYS A 145 9.00 -6.40 -12.84
CA LYS A 145 8.29 -7.26 -13.83
C LYS A 145 9.08 -8.50 -14.21
N LYS A 146 10.41 -8.39 -14.32
CA LYS A 146 11.27 -9.53 -14.62
C LYS A 146 11.27 -10.57 -13.50
N ASN A 147 11.25 -10.11 -12.25
CA ASN A 147 11.48 -10.96 -11.08
C ASN A 147 10.17 -11.42 -10.39
N ILE A 148 9.07 -10.68 -10.56
CA ILE A 148 7.79 -10.89 -9.87
C ILE A 148 6.70 -11.07 -10.94
N PRO A 149 6.41 -12.31 -11.38
CA PRO A 149 5.43 -12.56 -12.45
C PRO A 149 4.00 -12.08 -12.14
N GLN A 150 3.62 -12.08 -10.85
CA GLN A 150 2.30 -11.64 -10.39
C GLN A 150 2.18 -10.14 -10.14
N LEU A 151 3.18 -9.32 -10.55
CA LEU A 151 3.15 -7.86 -10.38
C LEU A 151 1.90 -7.27 -11.04
N SER A 152 1.08 -6.55 -10.29
CA SER A 152 -0.26 -6.14 -10.73
C SER A 152 -0.50 -4.63 -10.76
N HIS A 153 0.29 -3.83 -10.02
CA HIS A 153 0.04 -2.41 -9.85
C HIS A 153 1.28 -1.62 -9.42
N ILE A 154 1.14 -0.30 -9.41
CA ILE A 154 2.15 0.67 -8.99
C ILE A 154 1.63 1.45 -7.78
N SER A 155 2.51 1.67 -6.81
CA SER A 155 2.39 2.68 -5.76
C SER A 155 3.67 3.51 -5.67
N THR A 156 3.64 4.63 -4.94
CA THR A 156 4.79 5.53 -4.80
C THR A 156 5.17 5.70 -3.34
N HIS A 157 6.44 5.44 -3.02
CA HIS A 157 6.97 5.57 -1.66
C HIS A 157 6.88 7.01 -1.18
N MET A 158 6.29 7.21 0.01
CA MET A 158 6.04 8.53 0.61
C MET A 158 5.27 9.50 -0.32
N GLY A 159 4.53 8.98 -1.32
CA GLY A 159 3.75 9.81 -2.25
C GLY A 159 4.61 10.78 -3.06
N PHE A 160 5.82 10.39 -3.43
CA PHE A 160 6.77 11.30 -4.08
C PHE A 160 6.25 11.90 -5.39
N ASP A 161 5.34 11.22 -6.07
CA ASP A 161 4.74 11.69 -7.31
C ASP A 161 3.91 12.97 -7.14
N ASP A 162 3.36 13.21 -5.96
CA ASP A 162 2.65 14.45 -5.64
C ASP A 162 3.60 15.59 -5.23
N SER A 163 4.89 15.33 -5.01
CA SER A 163 5.86 16.36 -4.63
C SER A 163 6.22 17.30 -5.78
N HIS A 164 6.08 16.87 -7.05
CA HIS A 164 6.34 17.68 -8.23
C HIS A 164 5.44 17.26 -9.41
N PRO A 165 4.82 18.23 -10.16
CA PRO A 165 3.92 17.89 -11.28
C PRO A 165 4.56 17.01 -12.36
N GLU A 166 5.88 17.16 -12.64
CA GLU A 166 6.57 16.34 -13.63
C GLU A 166 6.75 14.89 -13.15
N LEU A 167 7.04 14.66 -11.86
CA LEU A 167 7.10 13.32 -11.29
C LEU A 167 5.76 12.60 -11.43
N LYS A 168 4.66 13.30 -11.19
CA LYS A 168 3.31 12.76 -11.38
C LYS A 168 3.06 12.32 -12.82
N LYS A 169 3.43 13.18 -13.80
CA LYS A 169 3.31 12.84 -15.23
C LYS A 169 4.16 11.63 -15.60
N ILE A 170 5.40 11.54 -15.08
CA ILE A 170 6.29 10.40 -15.30
C ILE A 170 5.63 9.10 -14.81
N VAL A 171 5.14 9.08 -13.57
CA VAL A 171 4.48 7.90 -13.02
C VAL A 171 3.25 7.50 -13.85
N GLN A 172 2.45 8.49 -14.32
CA GLN A 172 1.29 8.23 -15.20
C GLN A 172 1.71 7.66 -16.56
N ARG A 173 2.76 8.19 -17.20
CA ARG A 173 3.29 7.64 -18.46
C ARG A 173 3.78 6.21 -18.30
N LEU A 174 4.55 5.94 -17.24
CA LEU A 174 5.06 4.59 -16.96
C LEU A 174 3.93 3.62 -16.61
N SER A 175 2.93 4.05 -15.87
CA SER A 175 1.72 3.24 -15.61
C SER A 175 1.04 2.80 -16.91
N ALA A 176 0.85 3.73 -17.84
CA ALA A 176 0.26 3.43 -19.15
C ALA A 176 1.16 2.53 -19.99
N GLU A 177 2.46 2.81 -20.05
CA GLU A 177 3.45 2.02 -20.82
C GLU A 177 3.51 0.56 -20.38
N PHE A 178 3.57 0.34 -19.06
CA PHE A 178 3.69 -1.00 -18.49
C PHE A 178 2.34 -1.68 -18.23
N GLN A 179 1.22 -0.99 -18.46
CA GLN A 179 -0.14 -1.46 -18.19
C GLN A 179 -0.32 -1.88 -16.72
N LEU A 180 0.25 -1.12 -15.81
CA LEU A 180 0.16 -1.32 -14.37
C LEU A 180 -0.63 -0.14 -13.76
N PRO A 181 -1.83 -0.34 -13.23
CA PRO A 181 -2.62 0.73 -12.65
C PRO A 181 -1.95 1.32 -11.40
N ILE A 182 -2.16 2.61 -11.14
CA ILE A 182 -1.70 3.30 -9.94
C ILE A 182 -2.75 3.15 -8.85
N THR A 183 -2.35 2.78 -7.63
CA THR A 183 -3.27 2.49 -6.51
C THR A 183 -3.97 3.72 -5.93
N GLN A 184 -3.43 4.91 -6.15
CA GLN A 184 -4.05 6.16 -5.70
C GLN A 184 -5.10 6.60 -6.71
N LYS A 185 -6.38 6.33 -6.44
CA LYS A 185 -7.50 6.78 -7.29
C LYS A 185 -8.64 7.39 -6.47
N PRO A 186 -9.42 8.33 -7.08
CA PRO A 186 -10.55 9.00 -6.41
C PRO A 186 -11.66 8.08 -5.90
N ALA A 187 -11.72 6.82 -6.40
CA ALA A 187 -12.76 5.85 -6.02
C ALA A 187 -12.45 5.09 -4.72
N VAL A 188 -11.31 5.37 -4.09
CA VAL A 188 -10.90 4.69 -2.86
C VAL A 188 -10.69 5.72 -1.76
N GLU A 189 -11.44 5.57 -0.67
CA GLU A 189 -11.29 6.42 0.50
C GLU A 189 -10.15 5.90 1.40
N ASN A 190 -9.35 6.80 1.97
CA ASN A 190 -8.35 6.39 2.94
C ASN A 190 -9.02 5.89 4.22
N PHE A 191 -8.64 4.69 4.65
CA PHE A 191 -9.10 4.14 5.91
C PHE A 191 -8.28 4.72 7.05
N LEU A 192 -8.93 5.43 7.94
CA LEU A 192 -8.42 5.94 9.21
C LEU A 192 -7.19 6.86 9.15
N ASN A 193 -7.45 8.15 9.22
CA ASN A 193 -6.47 9.15 9.60
C ASN A 193 -6.79 9.65 11.02
N SER A 194 -6.80 8.77 12.05
CA SER A 194 -7.07 9.16 13.42
C SER A 194 -5.79 9.17 14.27
N GLU A 195 -5.60 10.20 15.07
CA GLU A 195 -4.49 10.30 16.04
C GLU A 195 -4.41 9.09 16.97
N LYS A 196 -5.54 8.45 17.27
CA LYS A 196 -5.62 7.24 18.11
C LYS A 196 -4.91 6.04 17.49
N MET A 197 -4.77 6.00 16.15
CA MET A 197 -3.98 4.98 15.47
C MET A 197 -2.47 5.16 15.64
N ARG A 198 -2.04 6.30 16.21
CA ARG A 198 -0.63 6.59 16.51
C ARG A 198 -0.28 6.40 17.99
N SER A 199 -1.15 5.77 18.77
CA SER A 199 -0.86 5.45 20.17
C SER A 199 0.37 4.55 20.29
N ASP A 200 1.23 4.79 21.27
CA ASP A 200 2.39 3.95 21.57
C ASP A 200 1.99 2.56 22.11
N ARG A 201 0.70 2.37 22.47
CA ARG A 201 0.19 1.09 22.96
C ARG A 201 -0.56 0.33 21.85
N PRO A 202 -0.07 -0.84 21.43
CA PRO A 202 -0.72 -1.63 20.37
C PRO A 202 -2.20 -1.95 20.64
N ALA A 203 -2.59 -2.17 21.89
CA ALA A 203 -3.99 -2.45 22.27
C ALA A 203 -4.93 -1.26 22.02
N ASP A 204 -4.45 -0.01 22.18
CA ASP A 204 -5.25 1.17 21.89
C ASP A 204 -5.42 1.37 20.38
N ARG A 205 -4.36 1.08 19.61
CA ARG A 205 -4.44 1.07 18.14
C ARG A 205 -5.43 0.01 17.66
N GLU A 206 -5.38 -1.22 18.22
CA GLU A 206 -6.34 -2.30 17.89
C GLU A 206 -7.78 -1.85 18.16
N LYS A 207 -8.02 -1.24 19.32
CA LYS A 207 -9.34 -0.71 19.67
C LYS A 207 -9.81 0.36 18.69
N ALA A 208 -8.97 1.35 18.40
CA ALA A 208 -9.28 2.42 17.46
C ALA A 208 -9.55 1.88 16.05
N PHE A 209 -8.78 0.87 15.62
CA PHE A 209 -8.99 0.20 14.35
C PHE A 209 -10.37 -0.46 14.29
N ILE A 210 -10.74 -1.24 15.31
CA ILE A 210 -12.05 -1.91 15.40
C ILE A 210 -13.20 -0.89 15.41
N GLU A 211 -13.06 0.22 16.14
CA GLU A 211 -14.03 1.32 16.14
C GLU A 211 -14.17 1.97 14.75
N GLY A 212 -13.06 2.05 14.00
CA GLY A 212 -13.05 2.55 12.63
C GLY A 212 -13.78 1.62 11.66
N LEU A 213 -13.59 0.31 11.78
CA LEU A 213 -14.29 -0.67 10.94
C LEU A 213 -15.81 -0.53 11.04
N ALA A 214 -16.34 -0.20 12.20
CA ALA A 214 -17.77 0.00 12.40
C ALA A 214 -18.36 1.23 11.69
N LYS A 215 -17.51 2.12 11.17
CA LYS A 215 -17.90 3.35 10.48
C LYS A 215 -17.85 3.24 8.95
N LEU A 216 -17.39 2.11 8.42
CA LEU A 216 -17.29 1.91 6.98
C LEU A 216 -18.68 1.81 6.34
N GLU A 217 -18.86 2.54 5.26
CA GLU A 217 -20.13 2.62 4.54
C GLU A 217 -20.22 1.51 3.49
N LYS A 218 -21.37 0.86 3.42
CA LYS A 218 -21.65 -0.15 2.39
C LYS A 218 -21.55 0.44 0.99
N GLY A 219 -21.05 -0.35 0.06
CA GLY A 219 -20.84 0.05 -1.33
C GLY A 219 -19.57 0.87 -1.58
N LYS A 220 -18.87 1.32 -0.53
CA LYS A 220 -17.60 2.03 -0.68
C LYS A 220 -16.39 1.09 -0.55
N THR A 221 -15.29 1.49 -1.17
CA THR A 221 -13.99 0.82 -1.04
C THR A 221 -13.00 1.73 -0.31
N TYR A 222 -12.30 1.16 0.64
CA TYR A 222 -11.33 1.85 1.49
C TYR A 222 -9.95 1.24 1.30
N LEU A 223 -8.90 2.06 1.43
CA LEU A 223 -7.49 1.64 1.42
C LEU A 223 -6.87 1.89 2.79
N LEU A 224 -6.32 0.86 3.38
CA LEU A 224 -5.44 0.93 4.53
C LEU A 224 -4.00 0.66 4.07
N VAL A 225 -3.16 1.66 4.18
CA VAL A 225 -1.70 1.54 4.02
C VAL A 225 -1.09 1.22 5.37
N THR A 226 -0.25 0.19 5.42
CA THR A 226 0.45 -0.25 6.64
C THR A 226 1.91 -0.55 6.34
N HIS A 227 2.75 -0.50 7.38
CA HIS A 227 4.19 -0.76 7.26
C HIS A 227 4.62 -1.81 8.29
N PRO A 228 4.17 -3.08 8.17
CA PRO A 228 4.46 -4.07 9.19
C PRO A 228 5.95 -4.42 9.27
N CYS A 229 6.50 -4.54 10.48
CA CYS A 229 7.77 -5.20 10.69
C CYS A 229 7.79 -5.94 12.02
N PHE A 230 8.75 -6.86 12.19
CA PHE A 230 9.10 -7.41 13.50
C PHE A 230 10.00 -6.45 14.27
N ASN A 231 9.75 -6.31 15.57
CA ASN A 231 10.61 -5.52 16.45
C ASN A 231 11.90 -6.30 16.79
N THR A 232 12.86 -6.26 15.88
CA THR A 232 14.17 -6.92 16.00
C THR A 232 15.24 -5.92 16.41
N PRO A 233 16.41 -6.37 16.95
CA PRO A 233 17.55 -5.50 17.21
C PRO A 233 17.99 -4.67 15.99
N GLU A 234 17.93 -5.22 14.78
CA GLU A 234 18.19 -4.50 13.53
C GLU A 234 17.22 -3.32 13.38
N MET A 235 15.91 -3.60 13.46
CA MET A 235 14.89 -2.56 13.29
C MET A 235 14.90 -1.48 14.36
N GLN A 236 15.33 -1.81 15.58
CA GLN A 236 15.47 -0.84 16.68
C GLN A 236 16.55 0.22 16.41
N THR A 237 17.45 -0.04 15.48
CA THR A 237 18.47 0.93 15.05
C THR A 237 17.97 1.86 13.94
N VAL A 238 16.86 1.56 13.29
CA VAL A 238 16.32 2.36 12.17
C VAL A 238 15.58 3.58 12.71
N PHE A 239 15.94 4.77 12.23
CA PHE A 239 15.34 6.02 12.66
C PHE A 239 15.50 7.14 11.62
N THR A 240 14.73 8.22 11.78
CA THR A 240 15.01 9.55 11.20
C THR A 240 15.25 10.58 12.32
N PRO A 241 15.75 11.77 12.04
CA PRO A 241 15.89 12.82 13.06
C PRO A 241 14.61 13.08 13.86
N THR A 242 13.46 12.99 13.22
CA THR A 242 12.14 13.30 13.79
C THR A 242 11.30 12.07 14.14
N TYR A 243 11.70 10.85 13.74
CA TYR A 243 10.95 9.61 13.97
C TYR A 243 11.88 8.51 14.53
N LYS A 244 11.81 8.32 15.85
CA LYS A 244 12.70 7.40 16.59
C LYS A 244 12.06 6.04 16.89
N ASN A 245 10.73 5.94 16.90
CA ASN A 245 10.00 4.75 17.33
C ASN A 245 9.60 3.84 16.15
N VAL A 246 10.38 3.85 15.06
CA VAL A 246 10.08 3.12 13.82
C VAL A 246 9.74 1.65 14.06
N SER A 247 10.58 0.95 14.81
CA SER A 247 10.44 -0.48 15.05
C SER A 247 9.16 -0.82 15.82
N SER A 248 8.90 -0.10 16.92
CA SER A 248 7.71 -0.35 17.76
C SER A 248 6.41 0.01 17.03
N ASP A 249 6.40 1.10 16.26
CA ASP A 249 5.23 1.52 15.48
C ASP A 249 4.89 0.50 14.39
N ARG A 250 5.89 0.03 13.65
CA ARG A 250 5.71 -0.96 12.60
C ARG A 250 5.34 -2.35 13.15
N ALA A 251 5.85 -2.70 14.34
CA ALA A 251 5.43 -3.90 15.04
C ALA A 251 3.98 -3.82 15.52
N ALA A 252 3.50 -2.63 15.90
CA ALA A 252 2.09 -2.42 16.23
C ALA A 252 1.19 -2.57 14.98
N ASP A 253 1.64 -2.18 13.80
CA ASP A 253 0.92 -2.47 12.56
C ASP A 253 0.78 -3.98 12.35
N LEU A 254 1.87 -4.74 12.48
CA LEU A 254 1.82 -6.22 12.36
C LEU A 254 0.87 -6.83 13.40
N PHE A 255 0.89 -6.34 14.64
CA PHE A 255 -0.01 -6.80 15.70
C PHE A 255 -1.48 -6.62 15.31
N ILE A 256 -1.85 -5.45 14.78
CA ILE A 256 -3.22 -5.16 14.30
C ILE A 256 -3.59 -6.10 13.16
N LEU A 257 -2.71 -6.21 12.16
CA LEU A 257 -2.97 -7.00 10.96
C LEU A 257 -3.18 -8.49 11.28
N THR A 258 -2.50 -9.03 12.29
CA THR A 258 -2.61 -10.44 12.69
C THR A 258 -3.64 -10.69 13.79
N SER A 259 -4.30 -9.66 14.31
CA SER A 259 -5.24 -9.76 15.43
C SER A 259 -6.47 -10.60 15.12
N LYS A 260 -6.79 -11.52 16.03
CA LYS A 260 -8.04 -12.30 16.00
C LYS A 260 -9.28 -11.41 16.23
N LYS A 261 -9.16 -10.36 17.06
CA LYS A 261 -10.26 -9.43 17.33
C LYS A 261 -10.60 -8.60 16.11
N VAL A 262 -9.58 -8.12 15.38
CA VAL A 262 -9.76 -7.41 14.12
C VAL A 262 -10.47 -8.29 13.09
N ARG A 263 -10.02 -9.53 12.90
CA ARG A 263 -10.71 -10.48 12.00
C ARG A 263 -12.16 -10.74 12.41
N SER A 264 -12.43 -10.82 13.72
CA SER A 264 -13.80 -10.96 14.21
C SER A 264 -14.66 -9.73 13.92
N ALA A 265 -14.10 -8.53 14.12
CA ALA A 265 -14.78 -7.28 13.83
C ALA A 265 -15.09 -7.10 12.33
N LEU A 266 -14.18 -7.47 11.43
CA LEU A 266 -14.43 -7.48 9.98
C LEU A 266 -15.63 -8.35 9.63
N ARG A 267 -15.67 -9.59 10.13
CA ARG A 267 -16.83 -10.49 9.90
C ARG A 267 -18.12 -9.94 10.49
N LYS A 268 -18.09 -9.41 11.72
CA LYS A 268 -19.26 -8.83 12.38
C LYS A 268 -19.86 -7.66 11.62
N ASN A 269 -19.02 -6.83 10.99
CA ASN A 269 -19.45 -5.66 10.23
C ASN A 269 -19.71 -6.00 8.74
N GLY A 270 -19.55 -7.24 8.30
CA GLY A 270 -19.75 -7.66 6.92
C GLY A 270 -18.81 -6.95 5.93
N ILE A 271 -17.56 -6.70 6.34
CA ILE A 271 -16.56 -6.02 5.52
C ILE A 271 -15.80 -7.08 4.71
N GLU A 272 -15.74 -6.88 3.40
CA GLU A 272 -14.99 -7.70 2.47
C GLU A 272 -13.54 -7.20 2.37
N ILE A 273 -12.58 -8.07 2.61
CA ILE A 273 -11.15 -7.78 2.35
C ILE A 273 -10.82 -8.20 0.93
N ILE A 274 -10.32 -7.27 0.13
CA ILE A 274 -9.92 -7.49 -1.26
C ILE A 274 -8.46 -7.09 -1.47
N SER A 275 -7.84 -7.59 -2.52
CA SER A 275 -6.54 -7.13 -2.99
C SER A 275 -6.66 -5.88 -3.89
N VAL A 276 -5.54 -5.22 -4.15
CA VAL A 276 -5.48 -4.16 -5.18
C VAL A 276 -5.80 -4.73 -6.55
N LYS A 277 -5.28 -5.93 -6.86
CA LYS A 277 -5.58 -6.63 -8.11
C LYS A 277 -7.06 -6.90 -8.29
N ASP A 278 -7.77 -7.38 -7.25
CA ASP A 278 -9.21 -7.64 -7.29
C ASP A 278 -9.99 -6.34 -7.50
N PHE A 279 -9.54 -5.24 -6.88
CA PHE A 279 -10.16 -3.92 -7.05
C PHE A 279 -10.12 -3.49 -8.51
N PHE A 280 -8.95 -3.55 -9.18
CA PHE A 280 -8.84 -3.15 -10.57
C PHE A 280 -9.54 -4.13 -11.53
N GLY A 281 -9.46 -5.43 -11.31
CA GLY A 281 -10.15 -6.45 -12.11
C GLY A 281 -11.69 -6.36 -12.04
N SER A 282 -12.23 -5.64 -11.06
CA SER A 282 -13.68 -5.38 -10.98
C SER A 282 -14.19 -4.34 -11.98
N PHE A 283 -13.30 -3.59 -12.65
CA PHE A 283 -13.64 -2.59 -13.66
C PHE A 283 -13.51 -3.12 -15.11
N GLU A 284 -12.91 -4.31 -15.28
CA GLU A 284 -12.72 -4.94 -16.60
C GLU A 284 -13.89 -5.86 -17.01
N LYS A 285 -14.90 -6.00 -16.15
CA LYS A 285 -16.12 -6.79 -16.36
C LYS A 285 -17.32 -5.87 -16.60
#